data_abcf32e1eb3e0fc5197e539b6e70061d
#
_entry.id   abcf32e1eb3e0fc5197e539b6e70061d
#
_cell.length_a   1.000
_cell.length_b   1.000
_cell.length_c   1.000
_cell.angle_alpha   90.00
_cell.angle_beta   90.00
_cell.angle_gamma   90.00
#
_symmetry.space_group_name_H-M   'P 1'
#
loop_
_entity.id
_entity.type
_entity.pdbx_description
1 polymer ?
#
loop_
_entity_poly.entity_id
_entity_poly.type
_entity_poly.pdbx_seq_one_letter_code
_entity_poly.pdbx_strand_id
1 'polypeptide(L)'
;MGTVLVTGGTGLLGGRVARELDTAGHTVRILSSNPAAAESGSGQVMVGDLRTGEGLGSAVTGADAVVHCASASRDFQAVDVEGTSRLLEAAKAAGGPHLVYISIVGIDQLSTAYYRAKLAVERSVEGSGIPWTVLRATQFHEFCATQFGRMTALPVAPMPRSWRIQPVDVGQVAVRLADAATSEPAHRLPDLGGPELFSWADAARAYLRAVGRRRLVVEVPVPGTFSAAMRRGANLAETGEYAGGQTWSDFLSTHLERSQSDQRPTQG
;
A
#
# COMPACT_ATOMS: atom_id res chain seq x y z
N MET A 1 10.45 13.37 19.41
CA MET A 1 11.26 13.16 18.18
C MET A 1 11.94 11.82 18.28
N GLY A 2 11.82 10.97 17.27
CA GLY A 2 12.41 9.63 17.26
C GLY A 2 12.95 9.30 15.88
N THR A 3 13.71 8.19 15.78
CA THR A 3 14.26 7.67 14.53
C THR A 3 13.33 6.58 13.99
N VAL A 4 12.83 6.75 12.77
CA VAL A 4 11.91 5.79 12.12
C VAL A 4 12.55 5.24 10.84
N LEU A 5 12.65 3.92 10.74
CA LEU A 5 13.06 3.23 9.54
C LEU A 5 11.83 2.94 8.67
N VAL A 6 11.87 3.33 7.39
CA VAL A 6 10.83 3.01 6.41
C VAL A 6 11.38 2.05 5.37
N THR A 7 10.85 0.83 5.30
CA THR A 7 11.14 -0.08 4.21
C THR A 7 10.21 0.17 3.04
N GLY A 8 10.68 0.01 1.82
CA GLY A 8 9.90 0.41 0.64
C GLY A 8 9.73 1.93 0.52
N GLY A 9 10.58 2.72 1.17
CA GLY A 9 10.51 4.18 1.20
C GLY A 9 10.73 4.86 -0.15
N THR A 10 11.21 4.15 -1.15
CA THR A 10 11.28 4.61 -2.55
C THR A 10 10.00 4.35 -3.35
N GLY A 11 9.05 3.62 -2.76
CA GLY A 11 7.77 3.30 -3.40
C GLY A 11 6.68 4.33 -3.14
N LEU A 12 5.52 4.11 -3.75
CA LEU A 12 4.37 5.01 -3.70
C LEU A 12 3.92 5.35 -2.26
N LEU A 13 3.71 4.33 -1.43
CA LEU A 13 3.25 4.51 -0.05
C LEU A 13 4.42 4.90 0.87
N GLY A 14 5.51 4.13 0.86
CA GLY A 14 6.62 4.34 1.78
C GLY A 14 7.28 5.73 1.61
N GLY A 15 7.37 6.24 0.38
CA GLY A 15 7.86 7.60 0.13
C GLY A 15 6.95 8.69 0.71
N ARG A 16 5.63 8.45 0.76
CA ARG A 16 4.69 9.38 1.42
C ARG A 16 4.81 9.28 2.94
N VAL A 17 4.91 8.06 3.50
CA VAL A 17 5.16 7.86 4.94
C VAL A 17 6.44 8.56 5.38
N ALA A 18 7.53 8.39 4.62
CA ALA A 18 8.80 9.05 4.91
C ALA A 18 8.67 10.57 4.96
N ARG A 19 7.91 11.15 4.03
CA ARG A 19 7.65 12.60 3.97
C ARG A 19 6.80 13.08 5.15
N GLU A 20 5.75 12.36 5.52
CA GLU A 20 4.91 12.71 6.67
C GLU A 20 5.72 12.71 7.98
N LEU A 21 6.54 11.68 8.20
CA LEU A 21 7.42 11.57 9.35
C LEU A 21 8.48 12.69 9.40
N ASP A 22 9.11 13.01 8.27
CA ASP A 22 10.08 14.10 8.13
C ASP A 22 9.44 15.46 8.43
N THR A 23 8.25 15.71 7.88
CA THR A 23 7.46 16.94 8.12
C THR A 23 7.07 17.08 9.59
N ALA A 24 6.82 15.96 10.28
CA ALA A 24 6.55 15.93 11.71
C ALA A 24 7.81 16.07 12.57
N GLY A 25 9.00 16.20 11.98
CA GLY A 25 10.28 16.45 12.66
C GLY A 25 10.97 15.18 13.17
N HIS A 26 10.61 14.00 12.67
CA HIS A 26 11.30 12.75 13.00
C HIS A 26 12.54 12.53 12.13
N THR A 27 13.53 11.82 12.64
CA THR A 27 14.66 11.35 11.85
C THR A 27 14.22 10.14 11.03
N VAL A 28 14.18 10.28 9.70
CA VAL A 28 13.74 9.22 8.79
C VAL A 28 14.92 8.49 8.17
N ARG A 29 14.92 7.17 8.25
CA ARG A 29 15.80 6.29 7.50
C ARG A 29 14.99 5.53 6.44
N ILE A 30 15.54 5.40 5.23
CA ILE A 30 14.90 4.68 4.13
C ILE A 30 15.75 3.46 3.79
N LEU A 31 15.21 2.25 3.95
CA LEU A 31 15.87 1.03 3.48
C LEU A 31 15.73 0.92 1.97
N SER A 32 16.83 0.84 1.26
CA SER A 32 16.86 0.64 -0.19
C SER A 32 18.01 -0.27 -0.59
N SER A 33 17.74 -1.20 -1.51
CA SER A 33 18.79 -2.01 -2.17
C SER A 33 19.53 -1.24 -3.26
N ASN A 34 19.05 -0.04 -3.64
CA ASN A 34 19.69 0.83 -4.60
C ASN A 34 20.38 2.01 -3.91
N PRO A 35 21.72 2.08 -3.89
CA PRO A 35 22.45 3.21 -3.29
C PRO A 35 22.13 4.56 -3.92
N ALA A 36 21.81 4.60 -5.22
CA ALA A 36 21.45 5.84 -5.92
C ALA A 36 20.11 6.44 -5.47
N ALA A 37 19.31 5.72 -4.68
CA ALA A 37 18.09 6.26 -4.08
C ALA A 37 18.37 7.39 -3.05
N ALA A 38 19.62 7.57 -2.62
CA ALA A 38 20.03 8.64 -1.72
C ALA A 38 19.80 10.06 -2.27
N GLU A 39 19.70 10.20 -3.60
CA GLU A 39 19.54 11.50 -4.26
C GLU A 39 18.07 11.95 -4.39
N SER A 40 17.11 11.13 -4.02
CA SER A 40 15.71 11.30 -4.45
C SER A 40 14.67 11.47 -3.34
N GLY A 41 15.01 11.54 -2.04
CA GLY A 41 13.98 11.44 -1.03
C GLY A 41 14.19 12.18 0.29
N SER A 42 13.14 12.33 1.06
CA SER A 42 13.15 12.80 2.43
C SER A 42 13.72 11.70 3.34
N GLY A 43 14.89 11.93 3.93
CA GLY A 43 15.51 11.03 4.90
C GLY A 43 16.86 10.42 4.47
N GLN A 44 17.52 9.78 5.43
CA GLN A 44 18.81 9.12 5.25
C GLN A 44 18.59 7.74 4.60
N VAL A 45 19.20 7.50 3.43
CA VAL A 45 19.16 6.16 2.83
C VAL A 45 20.14 5.22 3.51
N MET A 46 19.60 4.10 3.98
CA MET A 46 20.34 2.95 4.50
C MET A 46 20.36 1.87 3.42
N VAL A 47 21.56 1.51 2.96
CA VAL A 47 21.71 0.46 1.96
C VAL A 47 21.44 -0.90 2.60
N GLY A 48 20.49 -1.65 2.03
CA GLY A 48 20.17 -2.99 2.52
C GLY A 48 19.09 -3.66 1.67
N ASP A 49 19.10 -4.98 1.65
CA ASP A 49 18.20 -5.79 0.84
C ASP A 49 17.43 -6.82 1.69
N LEU A 50 16.11 -6.75 1.65
CA LEU A 50 15.21 -7.72 2.29
C LEU A 50 15.40 -9.15 1.77
N ARG A 51 15.80 -9.32 0.50
CA ARG A 51 16.00 -10.66 -0.10
C ARG A 51 17.18 -11.40 0.50
N THR A 52 18.28 -10.69 0.76
CA THR A 52 19.52 -11.26 1.27
C THR A 52 19.67 -11.10 2.78
N GLY A 53 19.00 -10.09 3.37
CA GLY A 53 19.18 -9.68 4.75
C GLY A 53 20.35 -8.73 4.97
N GLU A 54 21.12 -8.44 3.91
CA GLU A 54 22.28 -7.55 3.98
C GLU A 54 21.84 -6.14 4.40
N GLY A 55 22.59 -5.50 5.29
CA GLY A 55 22.35 -4.13 5.76
C GLY A 55 21.17 -3.96 6.72
N LEU A 56 20.33 -4.98 6.96
CA LEU A 56 19.14 -4.83 7.83
C LEU A 56 19.50 -4.49 9.26
N GLY A 57 20.52 -5.16 9.82
CA GLY A 57 20.95 -4.92 11.19
C GLY A 57 21.37 -3.48 11.43
N SER A 58 22.19 -2.92 10.56
CA SER A 58 22.63 -1.52 10.65
C SER A 58 21.49 -0.53 10.43
N ALA A 59 20.55 -0.84 9.52
CA ALA A 59 19.40 0.01 9.25
C ALA A 59 18.45 0.12 10.45
N VAL A 60 18.22 -1.00 11.16
CA VAL A 60 17.29 -1.08 12.29
C VAL A 60 17.93 -0.57 13.60
N THR A 61 19.24 -0.72 13.77
CA THR A 61 19.93 -0.33 15.04
C THR A 61 19.67 1.13 15.39
N GLY A 62 19.14 1.36 16.60
CA GLY A 62 18.79 2.70 17.09
C GLY A 62 17.55 3.32 16.43
N ALA A 63 16.74 2.55 15.73
CA ALA A 63 15.42 2.98 15.35
C ALA A 63 14.43 2.77 16.50
N ASP A 64 13.57 3.75 16.75
CA ASP A 64 12.46 3.65 17.70
C ASP A 64 11.28 2.90 17.08
N ALA A 65 11.07 3.08 15.77
CA ALA A 65 10.04 2.37 15.02
C ALA A 65 10.51 1.96 13.63
N VAL A 66 9.82 0.95 13.06
CA VAL A 66 10.01 0.49 11.68
C VAL A 66 8.65 0.49 10.99
N VAL A 67 8.48 1.27 9.92
CA VAL A 67 7.29 1.20 9.06
C VAL A 67 7.60 0.30 7.87
N HIS A 68 6.97 -0.86 7.83
CA HIS A 68 7.20 -1.87 6.81
C HIS A 68 6.20 -1.74 5.66
N CYS A 69 6.61 -1.02 4.60
CA CYS A 69 5.83 -0.80 3.36
C CYS A 69 6.36 -1.58 2.16
N ALA A 70 7.50 -2.26 2.29
CA ALA A 70 8.09 -2.99 1.18
C ALA A 70 7.19 -4.16 0.76
N SER A 71 6.98 -4.30 -0.55
CA SER A 71 6.23 -5.40 -1.14
C SER A 71 6.61 -5.57 -2.61
N ALA A 72 6.59 -6.79 -3.12
CA ALA A 72 6.90 -7.12 -4.50
C ALA A 72 5.74 -7.89 -5.15
N SER A 73 5.24 -7.40 -6.28
CA SER A 73 4.10 -8.02 -6.97
C SER A 73 4.40 -9.37 -7.63
N ARG A 74 5.66 -9.66 -7.96
CA ARG A 74 6.09 -10.89 -8.63
C ARG A 74 6.94 -11.81 -7.76
N ASP A 75 7.73 -11.23 -6.87
CA ASP A 75 8.68 -11.95 -6.02
C ASP A 75 8.29 -11.81 -4.54
N PHE A 76 6.99 -11.89 -4.28
CA PHE A 76 6.44 -11.68 -2.93
C PHE A 76 6.89 -12.75 -1.93
N GLN A 77 7.27 -13.95 -2.38
CA GLN A 77 7.80 -14.96 -1.47
C GLN A 77 9.14 -14.52 -0.88
N ALA A 78 10.08 -14.10 -1.72
CA ALA A 78 11.41 -13.71 -1.27
C ALA A 78 11.44 -12.35 -0.56
N VAL A 79 10.62 -11.38 -1.04
CA VAL A 79 10.63 -10.02 -0.49
C VAL A 79 9.65 -9.87 0.67
N ASP A 80 8.37 -10.25 0.48
CA ASP A 80 7.37 -10.06 1.52
C ASP A 80 7.51 -11.12 2.64
N VAL A 81 7.56 -12.42 2.33
CA VAL A 81 7.54 -13.46 3.37
C VAL A 81 8.92 -13.62 4.01
N GLU A 82 9.91 -14.02 3.23
CA GLU A 82 11.26 -14.30 3.75
C GLU A 82 11.96 -13.00 4.18
N GLY A 83 11.80 -11.91 3.41
CA GLY A 83 12.37 -10.61 3.72
C GLY A 83 11.82 -10.05 5.02
N THR A 84 10.53 -10.21 5.29
CA THR A 84 9.95 -9.80 6.58
C THR A 84 10.49 -10.63 7.73
N SER A 85 10.67 -11.94 7.54
CA SER A 85 11.28 -12.79 8.60
C SER A 85 12.66 -12.29 8.97
N ARG A 86 13.51 -11.98 7.97
CA ARG A 86 14.86 -11.42 8.20
C ARG A 86 14.80 -10.04 8.88
N LEU A 87 13.85 -9.19 8.49
CA LEU A 87 13.64 -7.89 9.12
C LEU A 87 13.24 -8.03 10.59
N LEU A 88 12.34 -8.96 10.90
CA LEU A 88 11.91 -9.23 12.28
C LEU A 88 13.07 -9.76 13.15
N GLU A 89 13.93 -10.64 12.61
CA GLU A 89 15.13 -11.12 13.30
C GLU A 89 16.09 -9.96 13.60
N ALA A 90 16.36 -9.10 12.61
CA ALA A 90 17.19 -7.92 12.77
C ALA A 90 16.59 -6.94 13.80
N ALA A 91 15.27 -6.74 13.78
CA ALA A 91 14.55 -5.90 14.74
C ALA A 91 14.64 -6.44 16.17
N LYS A 92 14.48 -7.73 16.38
CA LYS A 92 14.67 -8.37 17.69
C LYS A 92 16.10 -8.17 18.22
N ALA A 93 17.10 -8.40 17.38
CA ALA A 93 18.49 -8.23 17.74
C ALA A 93 18.86 -6.77 18.08
N ALA A 94 18.14 -5.80 17.52
CA ALA A 94 18.32 -4.38 17.75
C ALA A 94 17.53 -3.82 18.95
N GLY A 95 16.91 -4.67 19.77
CA GLY A 95 16.16 -4.27 20.95
C GLY A 95 14.64 -4.17 20.78
N GLY A 96 14.10 -4.58 19.66
CA GLY A 96 12.66 -4.71 19.43
C GLY A 96 11.95 -3.36 19.21
N PRO A 97 12.32 -2.55 18.21
CA PRO A 97 11.59 -1.33 17.88
C PRO A 97 10.13 -1.62 17.53
N HIS A 98 9.25 -0.64 17.65
CA HIS A 98 7.86 -0.76 17.28
C HIS A 98 7.71 -1.02 15.76
N LEU A 99 7.19 -2.16 15.36
CA LEU A 99 6.95 -2.49 13.95
C LEU A 99 5.53 -2.14 13.52
N VAL A 100 5.40 -1.23 12.55
CA VAL A 100 4.13 -0.87 11.91
C VAL A 100 4.08 -1.50 10.51
N TYR A 101 3.07 -2.33 10.24
CA TYR A 101 2.93 -3.06 8.99
C TYR A 101 1.67 -2.67 8.23
N ILE A 102 1.81 -2.40 6.92
CA ILE A 102 0.66 -2.19 6.02
C ILE A 102 0.17 -3.50 5.43
N SER A 103 -1.09 -3.79 5.65
CA SER A 103 -1.76 -4.97 5.15
C SER A 103 -2.99 -4.61 4.30
N ILE A 104 -3.80 -5.60 3.94
CA ILE A 104 -4.91 -5.43 3.00
C ILE A 104 -6.21 -5.89 3.65
N VAL A 105 -7.29 -5.11 3.49
CA VAL A 105 -8.63 -5.49 3.94
C VAL A 105 -9.07 -6.77 3.24
N GLY A 106 -9.54 -7.75 4.03
CA GLY A 106 -10.08 -9.01 3.54
C GLY A 106 -9.07 -10.07 3.13
N ILE A 107 -7.78 -9.94 3.45
CA ILE A 107 -6.76 -10.94 3.08
C ILE A 107 -7.01 -12.33 3.69
N ASP A 108 -7.74 -12.41 4.77
CA ASP A 108 -8.16 -13.64 5.44
C ASP A 108 -9.38 -14.33 4.77
N GLN A 109 -10.11 -13.60 3.94
CA GLN A 109 -11.29 -14.06 3.22
C GLN A 109 -11.06 -14.26 1.72
N LEU A 110 -10.00 -13.64 1.17
CA LEU A 110 -9.66 -13.63 -0.25
C LEU A 110 -8.47 -14.55 -0.50
N SER A 111 -8.66 -15.63 -1.26
CA SER A 111 -7.66 -16.68 -1.44
C SER A 111 -6.95 -16.60 -2.79
N THR A 112 -5.95 -15.71 -2.90
CA THR A 112 -4.93 -15.75 -3.96
C THR A 112 -3.57 -16.08 -3.38
N ALA A 113 -2.58 -16.44 -4.22
CA ALA A 113 -1.21 -16.69 -3.75
C ALA A 113 -0.63 -15.46 -3.04
N TYR A 114 -0.83 -14.28 -3.61
CA TYR A 114 -0.38 -13.01 -3.04
C TYR A 114 -1.05 -12.70 -1.69
N TYR A 115 -2.38 -12.86 -1.57
CA TYR A 115 -3.08 -12.61 -0.31
C TYR A 115 -2.67 -13.61 0.77
N ARG A 116 -2.43 -14.87 0.42
CA ARG A 116 -1.89 -15.86 1.38
C ARG A 116 -0.51 -15.47 1.88
N ALA A 117 0.37 -14.99 1.01
CA ALA A 117 1.69 -14.48 1.40
C ALA A 117 1.56 -13.27 2.34
N LYS A 118 0.74 -12.28 2.01
CA LYS A 118 0.48 -11.12 2.89
C LYS A 118 -0.09 -11.53 4.25
N LEU A 119 -1.00 -12.51 4.29
CA LEU A 119 -1.54 -13.03 5.55
C LEU A 119 -0.46 -13.77 6.37
N ALA A 120 0.44 -14.50 5.71
CA ALA A 120 1.57 -15.14 6.39
C ALA A 120 2.51 -14.10 7.01
N VAL A 121 2.79 -13.01 6.30
CA VAL A 121 3.56 -11.87 6.84
C VAL A 121 2.87 -11.26 8.06
N GLU A 122 1.58 -10.98 7.98
CA GLU A 122 0.79 -10.43 9.10
C GLU A 122 0.92 -11.31 10.35
N ARG A 123 0.75 -12.63 10.18
CA ARG A 123 0.92 -13.61 11.27
C ARG A 123 2.35 -13.65 11.83
N SER A 124 3.36 -13.49 10.98
CA SER A 124 4.76 -13.43 11.41
C SER A 124 5.02 -12.17 12.25
N VAL A 125 4.42 -11.03 11.87
CA VAL A 125 4.47 -9.79 12.65
C VAL A 125 3.78 -9.96 14.00
N GLU A 126 2.56 -10.49 14.01
CA GLU A 126 1.76 -10.76 15.23
C GLU A 126 2.49 -11.70 16.19
N GLY A 127 3.12 -12.75 15.68
CA GLY A 127 3.88 -13.74 16.45
C GLY A 127 5.34 -13.36 16.72
N SER A 128 5.78 -12.17 16.34
CA SER A 128 7.18 -11.79 16.38
C SER A 128 7.76 -11.62 17.79
N GLY A 129 6.94 -11.28 18.77
CA GLY A 129 7.39 -10.98 20.14
C GLY A 129 8.01 -9.60 20.33
N ILE A 130 8.01 -8.73 19.31
CA ILE A 130 8.32 -7.31 19.43
C ILE A 130 7.02 -6.48 19.43
N PRO A 131 7.03 -5.23 19.89
CA PRO A 131 5.86 -4.34 19.78
C PRO A 131 5.44 -4.17 18.33
N TRP A 132 4.13 -4.27 18.02
CA TRP A 132 3.66 -4.18 16.66
C TRP A 132 2.32 -3.49 16.50
N THR A 133 2.10 -2.92 15.32
CA THR A 133 0.82 -2.40 14.86
C THR A 133 0.59 -2.79 13.41
N VAL A 134 -0.58 -3.32 13.08
CA VAL A 134 -1.00 -3.67 11.73
C VAL A 134 -2.15 -2.76 11.31
N LEU A 135 -2.02 -2.10 10.18
CA LEU A 135 -3.09 -1.38 9.49
C LEU A 135 -3.47 -2.13 8.22
N ARG A 136 -4.73 -2.50 8.07
CA ARG A 136 -5.29 -2.97 6.80
C ARG A 136 -5.95 -1.81 6.06
N ALA A 137 -5.60 -1.60 4.80
CA ALA A 137 -6.23 -0.61 3.95
C ALA A 137 -6.95 -1.27 2.76
N THR A 138 -7.96 -0.59 2.22
CA THR A 138 -8.61 -0.98 0.97
C THR A 138 -7.71 -0.64 -0.23
N GLN A 139 -8.21 -0.71 -1.46
CA GLN A 139 -7.43 -0.57 -2.67
C GLN A 139 -7.06 0.90 -2.94
N PHE A 140 -5.77 1.18 -3.11
CA PHE A 140 -5.30 2.54 -3.44
C PHE A 140 -5.85 3.02 -4.79
N HIS A 141 -6.08 4.31 -4.92
CA HIS A 141 -6.53 4.94 -6.16
C HIS A 141 -5.64 4.58 -7.35
N GLU A 142 -4.33 4.64 -7.19
CA GLU A 142 -3.34 4.34 -8.23
C GLU A 142 -3.42 2.88 -8.69
N PHE A 143 -3.65 1.95 -7.76
CA PHE A 143 -3.88 0.55 -8.09
C PHE A 143 -5.16 0.39 -8.91
N CYS A 144 -6.25 1.03 -8.48
CA CYS A 144 -7.53 1.00 -9.18
C CYS A 144 -7.39 1.55 -10.61
N ALA A 145 -6.74 2.70 -10.79
CA ALA A 145 -6.49 3.30 -12.09
C ALA A 145 -5.70 2.37 -13.02
N THR A 146 -4.65 1.73 -12.48
CA THR A 146 -3.83 0.76 -13.22
C THR A 146 -4.68 -0.44 -13.67
N GLN A 147 -5.52 -0.98 -12.79
CA GLN A 147 -6.38 -2.12 -13.11
C GLN A 147 -7.44 -1.74 -14.15
N PHE A 148 -8.12 -0.60 -13.98
CA PHE A 148 -9.08 -0.15 -14.96
C PHE A 148 -8.42 0.19 -16.30
N GLY A 149 -7.22 0.75 -16.30
CA GLY A 149 -6.44 0.98 -17.52
C GLY A 149 -6.23 -0.30 -18.33
N ARG A 150 -5.88 -1.40 -17.66
CA ARG A 150 -5.71 -2.72 -18.28
C ARG A 150 -7.02 -3.34 -18.73
N MET A 151 -8.05 -3.34 -17.87
CA MET A 151 -9.35 -3.96 -18.15
C MET A 151 -10.13 -3.24 -19.23
N THR A 152 -9.89 -1.96 -19.45
CA THR A 152 -10.53 -1.12 -20.46
C THR A 152 -9.67 -0.89 -21.71
N ALA A 153 -8.61 -1.67 -21.91
CA ALA A 153 -7.74 -1.55 -23.08
C ALA A 153 -8.46 -1.89 -24.39
N LEU A 154 -9.37 -2.85 -24.35
CA LEU A 154 -10.17 -3.29 -25.50
C LEU A 154 -11.47 -2.49 -25.65
N PRO A 155 -12.14 -2.50 -26.84
CA PRO A 155 -13.40 -1.81 -27.07
C PRO A 155 -14.54 -2.22 -26.13
N VAL A 156 -14.56 -3.49 -25.73
CA VAL A 156 -15.49 -4.04 -24.73
C VAL A 156 -14.71 -4.31 -23.45
N ALA A 157 -15.17 -3.74 -22.35
CA ALA A 157 -14.57 -3.85 -21.04
C ALA A 157 -15.44 -4.73 -20.12
N PRO A 158 -15.13 -6.01 -19.96
CA PRO A 158 -15.88 -6.90 -19.07
C PRO A 158 -15.53 -6.56 -17.62
N MET A 159 -16.55 -6.24 -16.81
CA MET A 159 -16.42 -5.98 -15.38
C MET A 159 -17.13 -7.08 -14.58
N PRO A 160 -16.56 -7.52 -13.45
CA PRO A 160 -17.19 -8.52 -12.60
C PRO A 160 -18.52 -8.01 -12.04
N ARG A 161 -19.59 -8.77 -12.29
CA ARG A 161 -20.93 -8.42 -11.80
C ARG A 161 -20.98 -8.47 -10.29
N SER A 162 -21.59 -7.45 -9.69
CA SER A 162 -21.81 -7.32 -8.23
C SER A 162 -20.54 -7.27 -7.39
N TRP A 163 -19.38 -7.06 -7.97
CA TRP A 163 -18.20 -6.71 -7.20
C TRP A 163 -18.24 -5.24 -6.83
N ARG A 164 -17.84 -4.95 -5.61
CA ARG A 164 -17.71 -3.58 -5.11
C ARG A 164 -16.24 -3.25 -4.82
N ILE A 165 -15.91 -1.97 -4.85
CA ILE A 165 -14.58 -1.45 -4.57
C ILE A 165 -14.70 -0.16 -3.76
N GLN A 166 -13.77 0.06 -2.86
CA GLN A 166 -13.71 1.21 -1.96
C GLN A 166 -12.32 1.84 -2.06
N PRO A 167 -12.05 2.64 -3.13
CA PRO A 167 -10.74 3.20 -3.36
C PRO A 167 -10.33 4.17 -2.26
N VAL A 168 -9.10 4.07 -1.76
CA VAL A 168 -8.55 4.91 -0.69
C VAL A 168 -7.38 5.75 -1.18
N ASP A 169 -7.28 6.97 -0.67
CA ASP A 169 -6.14 7.86 -0.90
C ASP A 169 -4.90 7.35 -0.17
N VAL A 170 -3.86 7.06 -0.93
CA VAL A 170 -2.58 6.58 -0.39
C VAL A 170 -1.91 7.60 0.53
N GLY A 171 -2.19 8.90 0.38
CA GLY A 171 -1.74 9.95 1.29
C GLY A 171 -2.34 9.79 2.68
N GLN A 172 -3.64 9.51 2.78
CA GLN A 172 -4.31 9.26 4.07
C GLN A 172 -3.80 7.98 4.75
N VAL A 173 -3.52 6.94 3.96
CA VAL A 173 -2.88 5.72 4.49
C VAL A 173 -1.49 6.03 5.04
N ALA A 174 -0.72 6.89 4.36
CA ALA A 174 0.60 7.31 4.82
C ALA A 174 0.54 8.09 6.14
N VAL A 175 -0.38 9.04 6.27
CA VAL A 175 -0.63 9.77 7.52
C VAL A 175 -0.93 8.79 8.65
N ARG A 176 -1.86 7.85 8.43
CA ARG A 176 -2.26 6.86 9.44
C ARG A 176 -1.12 5.94 9.89
N LEU A 177 -0.22 5.57 8.95
CA LEU A 177 0.97 4.78 9.27
C LEU A 177 2.03 5.59 10.03
N ALA A 178 2.21 6.87 9.67
CA ALA A 178 3.13 7.76 10.37
C ALA A 178 2.66 8.02 11.82
N ASP A 179 1.37 8.27 12.01
CA ASP A 179 0.75 8.40 13.34
C ASP A 179 0.92 7.11 14.17
N ALA A 180 0.70 5.95 13.55
CA ALA A 180 0.88 4.66 14.21
C ALA A 180 2.33 4.44 14.64
N ALA A 181 3.31 4.83 13.81
CA ALA A 181 4.73 4.66 14.10
C ALA A 181 5.23 5.54 15.27
N THR A 182 4.52 6.62 15.55
CA THR A 182 4.87 7.61 16.59
C THR A 182 3.98 7.50 17.84
N SER A 183 3.05 6.55 17.82
CA SER A 183 2.14 6.24 18.93
C SER A 183 2.53 4.94 19.64
N GLU A 184 1.90 4.65 20.77
CA GLU A 184 2.04 3.35 21.43
C GLU A 184 1.56 2.20 20.53
N PRO A 185 2.19 1.00 20.63
CA PRO A 185 1.77 -0.16 19.87
C PRO A 185 0.31 -0.53 20.11
N ALA A 186 -0.48 -0.60 19.04
CA ALA A 186 -1.92 -0.78 19.10
C ALA A 186 -2.39 -2.16 18.59
N HIS A 187 -1.46 -3.07 18.28
CA HIS A 187 -1.74 -4.35 17.65
C HIS A 187 -2.46 -4.16 16.30
N ARG A 188 -3.76 -4.37 16.25
CA ARG A 188 -4.54 -4.17 15.03
C ARG A 188 -5.34 -2.88 15.11
N LEU A 189 -5.09 -1.97 14.17
CA LEU A 189 -5.93 -0.80 13.96
C LEU A 189 -7.23 -1.19 13.24
N PRO A 190 -8.30 -0.37 13.36
CA PRO A 190 -9.47 -0.50 12.50
C PRO A 190 -9.08 -0.49 11.02
N ASP A 191 -9.77 -1.29 10.20
CA ASP A 191 -9.58 -1.30 8.76
C ASP A 191 -9.83 0.09 8.17
N LEU A 192 -8.94 0.55 7.27
CA LEU A 192 -9.03 1.88 6.67
C LEU A 192 -9.57 1.80 5.25
N GLY A 193 -10.73 2.39 5.03
CA GLY A 193 -11.38 2.46 3.72
C GLY A 193 -11.46 3.86 3.15
N GLY A 194 -11.59 3.98 1.83
CA GLY A 194 -11.89 5.27 1.20
C GLY A 194 -13.32 5.74 1.48
N PRO A 195 -13.62 7.02 1.21
CA PRO A 195 -14.90 7.64 1.55
C PRO A 195 -16.06 7.16 0.67
N GLU A 196 -15.77 6.56 -0.47
CA GLU A 196 -16.78 6.22 -1.49
C GLU A 196 -16.76 4.72 -1.82
N LEU A 197 -17.94 4.19 -2.04
CA LEU A 197 -18.16 2.80 -2.43
C LEU A 197 -18.74 2.75 -3.84
N PHE A 198 -18.09 2.00 -4.74
CA PHE A 198 -18.53 1.84 -6.13
C PHE A 198 -18.78 0.38 -6.48
N SER A 199 -19.65 0.14 -7.48
CA SER A 199 -19.51 -1.09 -8.27
C SER A 199 -18.24 -1.01 -9.13
N TRP A 200 -17.63 -2.15 -9.46
CA TRP A 200 -16.50 -2.17 -10.39
C TRP A 200 -16.84 -1.53 -11.73
N ALA A 201 -18.06 -1.73 -12.21
CA ALA A 201 -18.54 -1.14 -13.45
C ALA A 201 -18.63 0.39 -13.38
N ASP A 202 -19.12 0.94 -12.26
CA ASP A 202 -19.26 2.40 -12.11
C ASP A 202 -17.90 3.08 -11.91
N ALA A 203 -17.00 2.47 -11.15
CA ALA A 203 -15.63 2.96 -11.01
C ALA A 203 -14.88 2.94 -12.36
N ALA A 204 -15.06 1.88 -13.16
CA ALA A 204 -14.50 1.79 -14.52
C ALA A 204 -15.11 2.84 -15.47
N ARG A 205 -16.41 3.10 -15.39
CA ARG A 205 -17.06 4.17 -16.17
C ARG A 205 -16.53 5.55 -15.77
N ALA A 206 -16.33 5.81 -14.48
CA ALA A 206 -15.73 7.04 -14.00
C ALA A 206 -14.31 7.20 -14.56
N TYR A 207 -13.48 6.16 -14.46
CA TYR A 207 -12.15 6.14 -15.05
C TYR A 207 -12.16 6.43 -16.56
N LEU A 208 -13.03 5.75 -17.32
CA LEU A 208 -13.14 5.94 -18.77
C LEU A 208 -13.55 7.37 -19.15
N ARG A 209 -14.50 7.96 -18.43
CA ARG A 209 -14.87 9.38 -18.63
C ARG A 209 -13.69 10.29 -18.42
N ALA A 210 -12.98 10.05 -17.33
CA ALA A 210 -11.84 10.84 -16.95
C ALA A 210 -10.71 10.78 -18.00
N VAL A 211 -10.35 9.60 -18.52
CA VAL A 211 -9.32 9.46 -19.57
C VAL A 211 -9.83 9.75 -20.99
N GLY A 212 -11.05 10.24 -21.15
CA GLY A 212 -11.63 10.61 -22.46
C GLY A 212 -11.83 9.40 -23.39
N ARG A 213 -11.93 8.17 -22.86
CA ARG A 213 -12.11 6.97 -23.67
C ARG A 213 -13.55 6.49 -23.64
N ARG A 214 -14.08 6.12 -24.80
CA ARG A 214 -15.41 5.49 -24.94
C ARG A 214 -15.22 3.99 -25.10
N ARG A 215 -15.71 3.20 -24.15
CA ARG A 215 -15.69 1.73 -24.17
C ARG A 215 -17.02 1.21 -23.68
N LEU A 216 -17.44 0.07 -24.22
CA LEU A 216 -18.65 -0.61 -23.76
C LEU A 216 -18.32 -1.40 -22.47
N VAL A 217 -18.80 -0.93 -21.34
CA VAL A 217 -18.66 -1.64 -20.06
C VAL A 217 -19.79 -2.63 -19.89
N VAL A 218 -19.45 -3.92 -19.85
CA VAL A 218 -20.40 -5.03 -19.73
C VAL A 218 -20.15 -5.79 -18.45
N GLU A 219 -21.18 -5.98 -17.64
CA GLU A 219 -21.06 -6.76 -16.41
C GLU A 219 -21.20 -8.26 -16.73
N VAL A 220 -20.20 -9.04 -16.34
CA VAL A 220 -20.13 -10.48 -16.55
C VAL A 220 -20.10 -11.24 -15.23
N PRO A 221 -20.80 -12.37 -15.11
CA PRO A 221 -20.69 -13.21 -13.93
C PRO A 221 -19.32 -13.87 -13.87
N VAL A 222 -18.65 -13.77 -12.72
CA VAL A 222 -17.37 -14.45 -12.47
C VAL A 222 -17.63 -15.54 -11.43
N PRO A 223 -17.41 -16.82 -11.75
CA PRO A 223 -17.58 -17.92 -10.79
C PRO A 223 -16.40 -18.03 -9.83
N GLY A 224 -16.53 -18.90 -8.79
CA GLY A 224 -15.48 -19.27 -7.89
C GLY A 224 -15.56 -18.60 -6.52
N THR A 225 -14.79 -19.14 -5.57
CA THR A 225 -14.80 -18.74 -4.15
C THR A 225 -14.30 -17.32 -3.94
N PHE A 226 -13.27 -16.92 -4.67
CA PHE A 226 -12.77 -15.54 -4.65
C PHE A 226 -13.87 -14.55 -5.05
N SER A 227 -14.56 -14.82 -6.18
CA SER A 227 -15.65 -13.96 -6.63
C SER A 227 -16.83 -13.94 -5.64
N ALA A 228 -17.12 -15.07 -4.99
CA ALA A 228 -18.14 -15.12 -3.96
C ALA A 228 -17.78 -14.23 -2.76
N ALA A 229 -16.52 -14.22 -2.33
CA ALA A 229 -16.04 -13.35 -1.26
C ALA A 229 -16.11 -11.86 -1.67
N MET A 230 -15.68 -11.52 -2.89
CA MET A 230 -15.79 -10.16 -3.44
C MET A 230 -17.24 -9.65 -3.48
N ARG A 231 -18.19 -10.50 -3.87
CA ARG A 231 -19.63 -10.15 -3.86
C ARG A 231 -20.18 -9.90 -2.45
N ARG A 232 -19.64 -10.58 -1.44
CA ARG A 232 -20.00 -10.34 -0.02
C ARG A 232 -19.34 -9.08 0.56
N GLY A 233 -18.42 -8.44 -0.17
CA GLY A 233 -17.73 -7.24 0.30
C GLY A 233 -16.49 -7.53 1.14
N ALA A 234 -15.87 -8.71 1.01
CA ALA A 234 -14.67 -9.06 1.78
C ALA A 234 -13.50 -8.06 1.65
N ASN A 235 -13.48 -7.28 0.58
CA ASN A 235 -12.48 -6.25 0.29
C ASN A 235 -12.88 -4.83 0.75
N LEU A 236 -13.93 -4.70 1.54
CA LEU A 236 -14.49 -3.42 1.98
C LEU A 236 -14.29 -3.25 3.49
N ALA A 237 -14.00 -2.04 3.91
CA ALA A 237 -13.91 -1.65 5.32
C ALA A 237 -15.29 -1.21 5.83
N GLU A 238 -16.25 -2.15 5.93
CA GLU A 238 -17.65 -1.83 6.26
C GLU A 238 -17.83 -1.31 7.70
N THR A 239 -16.97 -1.75 8.62
CA THR A 239 -16.98 -1.34 10.03
C THR A 239 -15.72 -0.58 10.44
N GLY A 240 -14.89 -0.23 9.47
CA GLY A 240 -13.62 0.46 9.67
C GLY A 240 -13.76 1.96 9.75
N GLU A 241 -12.60 2.61 9.82
CA GLU A 241 -12.49 4.05 9.68
C GLU A 241 -12.53 4.44 8.20
N TYR A 242 -13.18 5.56 7.90
CA TYR A 242 -13.12 6.14 6.56
C TYR A 242 -11.98 7.16 6.51
N ALA A 243 -11.05 6.94 5.58
CA ALA A 243 -10.02 7.93 5.30
C ALA A 243 -10.68 9.20 4.72
N GLY A 244 -10.32 10.34 5.24
CA GLY A 244 -10.52 11.62 4.55
C GLY A 244 -9.73 11.65 3.23
N GLY A 245 -9.39 12.84 2.74
CA GLY A 245 -8.56 13.01 1.55
C GLY A 245 -9.34 12.95 0.24
N GLN A 246 -8.66 12.62 -0.84
CA GLN A 246 -9.24 12.64 -2.18
C GLN A 246 -10.28 11.54 -2.36
N THR A 247 -11.41 11.91 -2.95
CA THR A 247 -12.37 10.96 -3.52
C THR A 247 -11.78 10.32 -4.79
N TRP A 248 -12.41 9.24 -5.27
CA TRP A 248 -12.03 8.64 -6.57
C TRP A 248 -12.14 9.65 -7.72
N SER A 249 -13.16 10.50 -7.69
CA SER A 249 -13.37 11.53 -8.70
C SER A 249 -12.30 12.63 -8.66
N ASP A 250 -11.91 13.07 -7.46
CA ASP A 250 -10.83 14.07 -7.27
C ASP A 250 -9.48 13.51 -7.74
N PHE A 251 -9.18 12.26 -7.37
CA PHE A 251 -7.97 11.58 -7.83
C PHE A 251 -7.90 11.52 -9.36
N LEU A 252 -8.98 11.10 -10.01
CA LEU A 252 -9.03 11.03 -11.47
C LEU A 252 -8.80 12.39 -12.14
N SER A 253 -9.40 13.45 -11.61
CA SER A 253 -9.21 14.81 -12.14
C SER A 253 -7.75 15.24 -12.06
N THR A 254 -7.13 15.08 -10.88
CA THR A 254 -5.73 15.47 -10.65
C THR A 254 -4.73 14.61 -11.42
N HIS A 255 -5.02 13.32 -11.55
CA HIS A 255 -4.13 12.37 -12.24
C HIS A 255 -4.06 12.64 -13.74
N LEU A 256 -5.14 13.09 -14.34
CA LEU A 256 -5.20 13.44 -15.77
C LEU A 256 -4.48 14.74 -16.08
N GLU A 257 -4.60 15.73 -15.23
CA GLU A 257 -3.89 17.02 -15.40
C GLU A 257 -2.36 16.77 -15.44
N ARG A 258 -1.85 15.91 -14.56
CA ARG A 258 -0.43 15.51 -14.54
C ARG A 258 -0.01 14.73 -15.79
N SER A 259 -0.82 13.78 -16.23
CA SER A 259 -0.53 12.99 -17.43
C SER A 259 -0.54 13.82 -18.71
N GLN A 260 -1.32 14.92 -18.76
CA GLN A 260 -1.35 15.85 -19.89
C GLN A 260 -0.20 16.85 -19.85
N SER A 261 0.27 17.24 -18.66
CA SER A 261 1.44 18.13 -18.52
C SER A 261 2.75 17.43 -18.91
N ASP A 262 2.90 16.16 -18.59
CA ASP A 262 4.07 15.36 -18.96
C ASP A 262 4.15 15.03 -20.46
N GLN A 263 3.05 15.13 -21.20
CA GLN A 263 2.99 14.91 -22.65
C GLN A 263 3.14 16.20 -23.49
N ARG A 264 3.25 17.36 -22.87
CA ARG A 264 3.55 18.60 -23.62
C ARG A 264 5.06 18.62 -23.94
N PRO A 265 5.46 18.57 -25.22
CA PRO A 265 6.87 18.76 -25.59
C PRO A 265 7.30 20.14 -25.11
N THR A 266 8.40 20.20 -24.39
CA THR A 266 9.12 21.46 -24.11
C THR A 266 9.44 22.11 -25.46
N GLN A 267 8.63 23.09 -25.85
CA GLN A 267 9.00 23.98 -26.93
C GLN A 267 10.14 24.86 -26.40
N GLY A 268 11.36 24.46 -26.76
CA GLY A 268 12.59 25.22 -26.63
C GLY A 268 13.09 25.64 -28.01
#